data_8d5c980eb772208ad6e0c30004e179d6
#
_entry.id   8d5c980eb772208ad6e0c30004e179d6
#
_cell.length_a   1.000
_cell.length_b   1.000
_cell.length_c   1.000
_cell.angle_alpha   90.00
_cell.angle_beta   90.00
_cell.angle_gamma   90.00
#
_symmetry.space_group_name_H-M   'P 1'
#
loop_
_entity.id
_entity.type
_entity.pdbx_description
1 polymer ?
#
loop_
_entity_poly.entity_id
_entity_poly.type
_entity_poly.pdbx_seq_one_letter_code
_entity_poly.pdbx_strand_id
1 'polypeptide(L)'
;ELPAIAPLDEEGNFIDGFGSLTGTHVSESAHRVFDHLRAAGIMVRVADYAHRYPVCWRCGTDLVFRLVDEWFISMDELRHDMIEVTKQIRWIPSFGLERELDWLRNMHDWMISKKRYWGLALPIWVCDDCGHFEVIGDSVELKARAIAGWDEFEGHTPHRPWVDAVRIACSQCGGESRRVPDVGNPWLDAGIVSFSTLQYRTDRDYWRQWYPADWISESFPGQFRNWFYSLLAMATVLEKSPPFLTCFSYALLLGEDGREMHKSWGNSIEFNEAADQMGVDVMRWLYCRQKPENNLLFGFGRADEVRRQVLLPLWNVYSFFVTYANIDKWLPDGTVSEALSLLDRWVLARLNQVVDQVTDRLEEYDAYGAT
;
A
#
# COMPACT_ATOMS: atom_id res chain seq x y z
N GLU A 1 -15.72 3.73 34.37
CA GLU A 1 -14.78 4.14 33.31
C GLU A 1 -13.85 5.22 33.83
N LEU A 2 -12.58 5.19 33.47
CA LEU A 2 -11.62 6.26 33.76
C LEU A 2 -11.82 7.38 32.72
N PRO A 3 -11.70 8.67 33.14
CA PRO A 3 -11.80 9.77 32.19
C PRO A 3 -10.65 9.73 31.17
N ALA A 4 -10.95 10.01 29.88
CA ALA A 4 -9.95 10.22 28.88
C ALA A 4 -9.27 11.58 29.13
N ILE A 5 -7.94 11.59 29.23
CA ILE A 5 -7.16 12.80 29.48
C ILE A 5 -6.27 13.05 28.25
N ALA A 6 -6.41 14.23 27.61
CA ALA A 6 -5.57 14.71 26.53
C ALA A 6 -4.56 15.73 27.09
N PRO A 7 -3.37 15.31 27.53
CA PRO A 7 -2.45 16.18 28.27
C PRO A 7 -1.63 17.13 27.42
N LEU A 8 -1.60 16.95 26.08
CA LEU A 8 -0.69 17.66 25.19
C LEU A 8 -1.45 18.49 24.15
N ASP A 9 -0.92 19.68 23.88
CA ASP A 9 -1.35 20.54 22.79
C ASP A 9 -0.82 20.07 21.42
N GLU A 10 -1.02 20.86 20.37
CA GLU A 10 -0.57 20.52 18.99
C GLU A 10 0.95 20.55 18.81
N GLU A 11 1.66 21.31 19.64
CA GLU A 11 3.11 21.43 19.66
C GLU A 11 3.78 20.36 20.53
N GLY A 12 2.99 19.54 21.26
CA GLY A 12 3.49 18.50 22.16
C GLY A 12 3.85 18.98 23.57
N ASN A 13 3.38 20.17 23.96
CA ASN A 13 3.56 20.71 25.30
C ASN A 13 2.40 20.30 26.21
N PHE A 14 2.67 20.12 27.52
CA PHE A 14 1.62 19.88 28.48
C PHE A 14 0.71 21.10 28.63
N ILE A 15 -0.60 20.89 28.50
CA ILE A 15 -1.62 21.92 28.71
C ILE A 15 -1.75 22.29 30.19
N ASP A 16 -2.56 23.32 30.49
CA ASP A 16 -2.86 23.68 31.88
C ASP A 16 -3.47 22.53 32.69
N GLY A 17 -3.16 22.50 34.01
CA GLY A 17 -3.65 21.48 34.94
C GLY A 17 -2.60 20.38 35.25
N PHE A 18 -1.43 20.38 34.61
CA PHE A 18 -0.38 19.40 34.89
C PHE A 18 0.75 19.93 35.79
N GLY A 19 0.47 20.96 36.58
CA GLY A 19 1.37 21.48 37.60
C GLY A 19 2.73 21.91 37.05
N SER A 20 3.83 21.31 37.55
CA SER A 20 5.19 21.65 37.11
C SER A 20 5.48 21.25 35.65
N LEU A 21 4.65 20.43 35.02
CA LEU A 21 4.83 20.02 33.62
C LEU A 21 4.15 20.98 32.65
N THR A 22 3.17 21.79 33.08
CA THR A 22 2.46 22.77 32.25
C THR A 22 3.41 23.60 31.41
N GLY A 23 3.19 23.68 30.09
CA GLY A 23 4.02 24.39 29.13
C GLY A 23 5.37 23.74 28.80
N THR A 24 5.65 22.56 29.35
CA THR A 24 6.88 21.80 29.05
C THR A 24 6.61 20.85 27.88
N HIS A 25 7.53 20.78 26.91
CA HIS A 25 7.46 19.80 25.85
C HIS A 25 7.67 18.38 26.43
N VAL A 26 6.91 17.39 25.92
CA VAL A 26 6.90 16.04 26.46
C VAL A 26 8.27 15.36 26.46
N SER A 27 9.12 15.65 25.46
CA SER A 27 10.51 15.13 25.41
C SER A 27 11.40 15.63 26.54
N GLU A 28 11.05 16.73 27.20
CA GLU A 28 11.81 17.34 28.29
C GLU A 28 11.22 16.99 29.68
N SER A 29 10.11 16.27 29.72
CA SER A 29 9.36 16.02 30.95
C SER A 29 10.05 15.08 31.94
N ALA A 30 10.91 14.15 31.47
CA ALA A 30 11.47 13.08 32.28
C ALA A 30 12.22 13.58 33.53
N HIS A 31 13.08 14.59 33.37
CA HIS A 31 13.86 15.15 34.49
C HIS A 31 12.95 15.79 35.55
N ARG A 32 11.92 16.53 35.11
CA ARG A 32 10.95 17.16 36.04
C ARG A 32 10.13 16.12 36.82
N VAL A 33 9.77 15.03 36.14
CA VAL A 33 9.08 13.89 36.80
C VAL A 33 10.01 13.23 37.81
N PHE A 34 11.28 13.00 37.47
CA PHE A 34 12.25 12.42 38.42
C PHE A 34 12.45 13.30 39.65
N ASP A 35 12.57 14.61 39.47
CA ASP A 35 12.76 15.56 40.55
C ASP A 35 11.52 15.60 41.47
N HIS A 36 10.33 15.58 40.88
CA HIS A 36 9.09 15.50 41.64
C HIS A 36 9.00 14.21 42.49
N LEU A 37 9.31 13.06 41.89
CA LEU A 37 9.29 11.77 42.56
C LEU A 37 10.34 11.69 43.69
N ARG A 38 11.51 12.31 43.51
CA ARG A 38 12.56 12.41 44.54
C ARG A 38 12.09 13.31 45.69
N ALA A 39 11.53 14.47 45.37
CA ALA A 39 11.03 15.41 46.37
C ALA A 39 9.86 14.82 47.16
N ALA A 40 9.01 14.01 46.57
CA ALA A 40 7.91 13.30 47.24
C ALA A 40 8.39 12.06 48.03
N GLY A 41 9.66 11.66 47.96
CA GLY A 41 10.19 10.49 48.63
C GLY A 41 9.71 9.13 48.09
N ILE A 42 9.14 9.10 46.89
CA ILE A 42 8.56 7.90 46.26
C ILE A 42 9.35 7.40 45.06
N MET A 43 10.50 8.00 44.75
CA MET A 43 11.42 7.52 43.73
C MET A 43 12.03 6.19 44.13
N VAL A 44 11.80 5.13 43.39
CA VAL A 44 12.35 3.80 43.65
C VAL A 44 13.72 3.63 42.95
N ARG A 45 13.75 3.88 41.66
CA ARG A 45 14.96 3.65 40.84
C ARG A 45 14.86 4.39 39.50
N VAL A 46 15.98 4.88 39.01
CA VAL A 46 16.18 5.27 37.61
C VAL A 46 17.15 4.29 36.98
N ALA A 47 16.84 3.77 35.82
CA ALA A 47 17.70 2.86 35.06
C ALA A 47 17.58 3.16 33.58
N ASP A 48 18.70 3.06 32.87
CA ASP A 48 18.66 3.13 31.41
C ASP A 48 18.03 1.86 30.84
N TYR A 49 17.12 2.05 29.88
CA TYR A 49 16.41 0.97 29.24
C TYR A 49 16.45 1.18 27.71
N ALA A 50 17.27 0.40 27.03
CA ALA A 50 17.35 0.43 25.57
C ALA A 50 16.16 -0.31 24.96
N HIS A 51 15.35 0.40 24.16
CA HIS A 51 14.22 -0.17 23.46
C HIS A 51 14.02 0.52 22.09
N ARG A 52 13.24 -0.12 21.20
CA ARG A 52 12.83 0.53 19.96
C ARG A 52 11.79 1.59 20.24
N TYR A 53 11.97 2.78 19.67
CA TYR A 53 11.01 3.87 19.74
C TYR A 53 10.62 4.33 18.33
N PRO A 54 9.34 4.63 18.05
CA PRO A 54 8.92 5.09 16.75
C PRO A 54 9.42 6.52 16.47
N VAL A 55 10.07 6.70 15.34
CA VAL A 55 10.56 7.98 14.86
C VAL A 55 9.92 8.37 13.54
N CYS A 56 9.88 9.65 13.23
CA CYS A 56 9.42 10.14 11.94
C CYS A 56 10.38 9.66 10.83
N TRP A 57 9.87 8.92 9.86
CA TRP A 57 10.66 8.39 8.74
C TRP A 57 11.34 9.47 7.87
N ARG A 58 10.85 10.72 7.95
CA ARG A 58 11.37 11.84 7.16
C ARG A 58 12.44 12.64 7.88
N CYS A 59 12.24 13.00 9.14
CA CYS A 59 13.15 13.88 9.90
C CYS A 59 13.86 13.19 11.07
N GLY A 60 13.52 11.94 11.40
CA GLY A 60 14.14 11.19 12.48
C GLY A 60 13.70 11.64 13.90
N THR A 61 12.77 12.58 14.01
CA THR A 61 12.28 13.05 15.32
C THR A 61 11.39 12.00 15.96
N ASP A 62 11.50 11.83 17.28
CA ASP A 62 10.66 10.93 18.06
C ASP A 62 9.17 11.28 17.90
N LEU A 63 8.33 10.25 17.76
CA LEU A 63 6.89 10.46 17.67
C LEU A 63 6.27 10.65 19.07
N VAL A 64 5.25 11.49 19.14
CA VAL A 64 4.51 11.77 20.35
C VAL A 64 3.12 11.17 20.26
N PHE A 65 2.68 10.49 21.30
CA PHE A 65 1.32 9.97 21.41
C PHE A 65 0.41 11.02 22.07
N ARG A 66 -0.66 11.39 21.38
CA ARG A 66 -1.69 12.29 21.94
C ARG A 66 -3.07 11.85 21.48
N LEU A 67 -4.09 12.18 22.26
CA LEU A 67 -5.47 12.05 21.85
C LEU A 67 -5.85 13.23 20.95
N VAL A 68 -6.50 12.94 19.82
CA VAL A 68 -6.99 13.91 18.86
C VAL A 68 -8.38 13.49 18.37
N ASP A 69 -9.21 14.48 18.04
CA ASP A 69 -10.49 14.21 17.39
C ASP A 69 -10.25 13.95 15.91
N GLU A 70 -10.75 12.83 15.42
CA GLU A 70 -10.63 12.39 14.04
C GLU A 70 -11.97 11.82 13.54
N TRP A 71 -12.12 11.74 12.23
CA TRP A 71 -13.28 11.13 11.60
C TRP A 71 -13.01 9.66 11.28
N PHE A 72 -13.98 8.82 11.60
CA PHE A 72 -13.90 7.38 11.43
C PHE A 72 -15.10 6.85 10.66
N ILE A 73 -14.88 5.79 9.88
CA ILE A 73 -15.94 4.91 9.41
C ILE A 73 -16.05 3.78 10.44
N SER A 74 -17.27 3.56 10.96
CA SER A 74 -17.53 2.42 11.83
C SER A 74 -17.40 1.12 11.04
N MET A 75 -16.58 0.20 11.53
CA MET A 75 -16.26 -1.04 10.83
C MET A 75 -16.90 -2.28 11.44
N ASP A 76 -17.59 -2.14 12.58
CA ASP A 76 -18.12 -3.29 13.31
C ASP A 76 -19.11 -4.12 12.48
N GLU A 77 -20.05 -3.46 11.81
CA GLU A 77 -21.02 -4.15 10.94
C GLU A 77 -20.39 -4.62 9.63
N LEU A 78 -19.50 -3.80 9.04
CA LEU A 78 -18.83 -4.09 7.77
C LEU A 78 -17.84 -5.25 7.84
N ARG A 79 -17.25 -5.48 9.00
CA ARG A 79 -16.24 -6.52 9.25
C ARG A 79 -16.67 -7.90 8.76
N HIS A 80 -17.91 -8.28 9.04
CA HIS A 80 -18.43 -9.60 8.67
C HIS A 80 -18.53 -9.77 7.16
N ASP A 81 -19.08 -8.77 6.47
CA ASP A 81 -19.19 -8.78 5.01
C ASP A 81 -17.79 -8.77 4.36
N MET A 82 -16.85 -7.99 4.91
CA MET A 82 -15.45 -7.96 4.42
C MET A 82 -14.76 -9.31 4.56
N ILE A 83 -14.96 -10.02 5.66
CA ILE A 83 -14.42 -11.37 5.87
C ILE A 83 -14.95 -12.33 4.79
N GLU A 84 -16.24 -12.29 4.48
CA GLU A 84 -16.83 -13.15 3.46
C GLU A 84 -16.36 -12.80 2.03
N VAL A 85 -16.19 -11.52 1.74
CA VAL A 85 -15.60 -11.04 0.47
C VAL A 85 -14.14 -11.51 0.34
N THR A 86 -13.34 -11.37 1.40
CA THR A 86 -11.92 -11.75 1.43
C THR A 86 -11.69 -13.24 1.14
N LYS A 87 -12.59 -14.12 1.60
CA LYS A 87 -12.52 -15.57 1.36
C LYS A 87 -12.72 -15.97 -0.11
N GLN A 88 -13.29 -15.12 -0.94
CA GLN A 88 -13.51 -15.37 -2.36
C GLN A 88 -12.27 -15.11 -3.21
N ILE A 89 -11.21 -14.53 -2.65
CA ILE A 89 -10.00 -14.10 -3.35
C ILE A 89 -8.96 -15.21 -3.30
N ARG A 90 -8.30 -15.47 -4.44
CA ARG A 90 -7.11 -16.32 -4.51
C ARG A 90 -5.89 -15.53 -4.01
N TRP A 91 -5.31 -15.97 -2.92
CA TRP A 91 -4.11 -15.34 -2.33
C TRP A 91 -2.84 -16.13 -2.69
N ILE A 92 -1.84 -15.42 -3.20
CA ILE A 92 -0.51 -15.94 -3.52
C ILE A 92 0.53 -15.03 -2.85
N PRO A 93 1.29 -15.51 -1.86
CA PRO A 93 1.25 -16.84 -1.23
C PRO A 93 -0.06 -17.09 -0.45
N SER A 94 -0.43 -18.36 -0.29
CA SER A 94 -1.73 -18.77 0.31
C SER A 94 -1.93 -18.29 1.75
N PHE A 95 -0.87 -18.07 2.53
CA PHE A 95 -0.96 -17.53 3.88
C PHE A 95 -1.50 -16.09 3.92
N GLY A 96 -1.54 -15.40 2.78
CA GLY A 96 -2.11 -14.05 2.65
C GLY A 96 -3.56 -13.99 3.12
N LEU A 97 -4.34 -15.02 2.83
CA LEU A 97 -5.72 -15.12 3.31
C LEU A 97 -5.81 -15.02 4.84
N GLU A 98 -5.07 -15.86 5.55
CA GLU A 98 -5.12 -15.86 7.03
C GLU A 98 -4.57 -14.55 7.63
N ARG A 99 -3.60 -13.93 6.99
CA ARG A 99 -3.09 -12.61 7.40
C ARG A 99 -4.14 -11.52 7.29
N GLU A 100 -4.86 -11.47 6.16
CA GLU A 100 -5.93 -10.50 5.97
C GLU A 100 -7.10 -10.77 6.91
N LEU A 101 -7.51 -12.04 7.06
CA LEU A 101 -8.57 -12.41 8.00
C LEU A 101 -8.23 -12.08 9.46
N ASP A 102 -6.98 -12.28 9.87
CA ASP A 102 -6.51 -11.88 11.20
C ASP A 102 -6.59 -10.38 11.41
N TRP A 103 -6.16 -9.60 10.41
CA TRP A 103 -6.33 -8.14 10.43
C TRP A 103 -7.80 -7.74 10.56
N LEU A 104 -8.69 -8.27 9.73
CA LEU A 104 -10.12 -7.95 9.73
C LEU A 104 -10.81 -8.31 11.05
N ARG A 105 -10.41 -9.41 11.70
CA ARG A 105 -10.95 -9.80 13.01
C ARG A 105 -10.54 -8.85 14.14
N ASN A 106 -9.36 -8.23 14.03
CA ASN A 106 -8.77 -7.41 15.09
C ASN A 106 -8.74 -5.91 14.77
N MET A 107 -9.17 -5.48 13.57
CA MET A 107 -9.20 -4.07 13.20
C MET A 107 -10.20 -3.28 14.06
N HIS A 108 -9.90 -2.01 14.24
CA HIS A 108 -10.80 -1.00 14.81
C HIS A 108 -11.51 -0.22 13.70
N ASP A 109 -12.30 0.79 14.10
CA ASP A 109 -12.89 1.74 13.17
C ASP A 109 -11.83 2.39 12.29
N TRP A 110 -12.17 2.63 11.03
CA TRP A 110 -11.21 3.14 10.05
C TRP A 110 -11.11 4.65 10.11
N MET A 111 -9.99 5.16 10.60
CA MET A 111 -9.70 6.59 10.62
C MET A 111 -9.49 7.11 9.20
N ILE A 112 -10.39 8.00 8.77
CA ILE A 112 -10.42 8.56 7.41
C ILE A 112 -9.92 10.00 7.30
N SER A 113 -9.71 10.70 8.42
CA SER A 113 -9.22 12.09 8.43
C SER A 113 -7.73 12.22 8.66
N LYS A 114 -7.16 13.32 8.20
CA LYS A 114 -5.78 13.75 8.43
C LYS A 114 -5.70 15.25 8.64
N LYS A 115 -4.96 15.66 9.66
CA LYS A 115 -4.65 17.07 9.97
C LYS A 115 -3.59 17.61 9.01
N ARG A 116 -3.93 17.70 7.71
CA ARG A 116 -3.06 18.20 6.64
C ARG A 116 -3.80 19.25 5.83
N TYR A 117 -3.04 20.11 5.16
CA TYR A 117 -3.63 21.11 4.28
C TYR A 117 -4.08 20.52 2.94
N TRP A 118 -3.20 19.77 2.27
CA TRP A 118 -3.45 19.21 0.96
C TRP A 118 -3.84 17.72 1.01
N GLY A 119 -4.83 17.39 0.22
CA GLY A 119 -5.39 16.05 0.04
C GLY A 119 -6.86 16.13 -0.36
N LEU A 120 -7.53 14.98 -0.46
CA LEU A 120 -8.97 14.90 -0.66
C LEU A 120 -9.68 15.66 0.47
N ALA A 121 -10.34 16.77 0.16
CA ALA A 121 -11.11 17.50 1.16
C ALA A 121 -12.32 16.64 1.58
N LEU A 122 -12.40 16.26 2.85
CA LEU A 122 -13.53 15.46 3.34
C LEU A 122 -14.84 16.23 3.15
N PRO A 123 -15.86 15.63 2.51
CA PRO A 123 -17.11 16.31 2.19
C PRO A 123 -18.06 16.32 3.40
N ILE A 124 -17.57 16.74 4.56
CA ILE A 124 -18.30 16.76 5.84
C ILE A 124 -18.50 18.20 6.26
N TRP A 125 -19.74 18.60 6.46
CA TRP A 125 -20.13 19.90 7.00
C TRP A 125 -20.70 19.74 8.39
N VAL A 126 -20.20 20.53 9.35
CA VAL A 126 -20.61 20.52 10.77
C VAL A 126 -21.29 21.85 11.07
N CYS A 127 -22.45 21.80 11.69
CA CYS A 127 -23.20 22.97 12.11
C CYS A 127 -22.55 23.67 13.29
N ASP A 128 -22.34 24.98 13.17
CA ASP A 128 -21.75 25.81 14.22
C ASP A 128 -22.65 25.91 15.48
N ASP A 129 -23.97 25.79 15.31
CA ASP A 129 -24.96 25.99 16.40
C ASP A 129 -25.29 24.71 17.16
N CYS A 130 -25.51 23.57 16.46
CA CYS A 130 -25.99 22.34 17.11
C CYS A 130 -25.00 21.16 17.00
N GLY A 131 -23.88 21.31 16.30
CA GLY A 131 -22.88 20.25 16.10
C GLY A 131 -23.33 19.11 15.18
N HIS A 132 -24.52 19.18 14.58
CA HIS A 132 -24.95 18.19 13.61
C HIS A 132 -24.03 18.19 12.41
N PHE A 133 -23.66 17.01 11.91
CA PHE A 133 -22.84 16.90 10.69
C PHE A 133 -23.58 16.23 9.55
N GLU A 134 -23.21 16.59 8.35
CA GLU A 134 -23.78 16.07 7.11
C GLU A 134 -22.66 15.80 6.10
N VAL A 135 -22.84 14.74 5.32
CA VAL A 135 -21.92 14.36 4.24
C VAL A 135 -22.54 14.72 2.91
N ILE A 136 -21.86 15.51 2.09
CA ILE A 136 -22.33 15.95 0.77
C ILE A 136 -21.77 15.03 -0.31
N GLY A 137 -22.65 14.46 -1.11
CA GLY A 137 -22.30 13.42 -2.09
C GLY A 137 -21.61 13.92 -3.35
N ASP A 138 -21.89 15.16 -3.79
CA ASP A 138 -21.28 15.74 -4.99
C ASP A 138 -21.47 17.27 -5.08
N SER A 139 -20.88 17.86 -6.12
CA SER A 139 -20.94 19.32 -6.34
C SER A 139 -22.35 19.83 -6.73
N VAL A 140 -23.20 18.98 -7.27
CA VAL A 140 -24.60 19.37 -7.63
C VAL A 140 -25.42 19.52 -6.35
N GLU A 141 -25.31 18.57 -5.44
CA GLU A 141 -25.91 18.65 -4.12
C GLU A 141 -25.35 19.84 -3.33
N LEU A 142 -24.02 20.01 -3.34
CA LEU A 142 -23.37 21.13 -2.66
C LEU A 142 -23.90 22.48 -3.17
N LYS A 143 -24.03 22.65 -4.49
CA LYS A 143 -24.58 23.86 -5.10
C LYS A 143 -26.01 24.13 -4.66
N ALA A 144 -26.84 23.11 -4.67
CA ALA A 144 -28.25 23.23 -4.30
C ALA A 144 -28.46 23.61 -2.84
N ARG A 145 -27.50 23.25 -1.95
CA ARG A 145 -27.56 23.50 -0.50
C ARG A 145 -26.73 24.70 -0.05
N ALA A 146 -25.89 25.27 -0.92
CA ALA A 146 -25.03 26.40 -0.60
C ALA A 146 -25.85 27.65 -0.25
N ILE A 147 -25.55 28.24 0.89
CA ILE A 147 -26.09 29.53 1.33
C ILE A 147 -25.06 30.65 1.20
N ALA A 148 -23.78 30.32 1.09
CA ALA A 148 -22.68 31.26 0.87
C ALA A 148 -21.45 30.56 0.28
N GLY A 149 -20.55 31.34 -0.32
CA GLY A 149 -19.22 30.89 -0.80
C GLY A 149 -19.23 30.03 -2.06
N TRP A 150 -20.38 29.84 -2.71
CA TRP A 150 -20.42 29.07 -3.96
C TRP A 150 -19.65 29.77 -5.09
N ASP A 151 -19.75 31.06 -5.22
CA ASP A 151 -19.08 31.83 -6.28
C ASP A 151 -17.55 31.73 -6.17
N GLU A 152 -17.02 31.55 -4.97
CA GLU A 152 -15.59 31.32 -4.74
C GLU A 152 -15.13 29.90 -5.11
N PHE A 153 -16.04 28.95 -5.04
CA PHE A 153 -15.78 27.55 -5.34
C PHE A 153 -16.06 27.20 -6.81
N GLU A 154 -17.02 27.84 -7.46
CA GLU A 154 -17.47 27.48 -8.82
C GLU A 154 -16.32 27.56 -9.83
N GLY A 155 -16.11 26.47 -10.58
CA GLY A 155 -15.01 26.34 -11.54
C GLY A 155 -13.67 25.87 -10.95
N HIS A 156 -13.60 25.68 -9.66
CA HIS A 156 -12.42 25.12 -8.99
C HIS A 156 -12.57 23.64 -8.66
N THR A 157 -11.46 22.99 -8.35
CA THR A 157 -11.44 21.61 -7.88
C THR A 157 -11.98 21.50 -6.45
N PRO A 158 -12.55 20.34 -6.02
CA PRO A 158 -13.09 20.17 -4.67
C PRO A 158 -11.99 20.00 -3.63
N HIS A 159 -10.95 20.83 -3.70
CA HIS A 159 -9.83 20.87 -2.78
C HIS A 159 -9.81 22.18 -1.98
N ARG A 160 -9.05 22.18 -0.91
CA ARG A 160 -8.73 23.39 -0.17
C ARG A 160 -7.89 24.36 -1.02
N PRO A 161 -8.07 25.69 -0.92
CA PRO A 161 -9.00 26.37 0.00
C PRO A 161 -10.43 26.51 -0.54
N TRP A 162 -10.66 26.20 -1.80
CA TRP A 162 -11.87 26.58 -2.55
C TRP A 162 -13.14 26.02 -1.93
N VAL A 163 -13.18 24.69 -1.66
CA VAL A 163 -14.36 24.03 -1.08
C VAL A 163 -14.64 24.49 0.35
N ASP A 164 -13.63 25.00 1.07
CA ASP A 164 -13.78 25.51 2.44
C ASP A 164 -14.59 26.80 2.50
N ALA A 165 -14.74 27.53 1.39
CA ALA A 165 -15.55 28.74 1.32
C ALA A 165 -17.04 28.45 1.42
N VAL A 166 -17.48 27.27 0.97
CA VAL A 166 -18.91 26.93 0.84
C VAL A 166 -19.54 26.67 2.22
N ARG A 167 -20.65 27.36 2.50
CA ARG A 167 -21.49 27.17 3.67
C ARG A 167 -22.82 26.59 3.25
N ILE A 168 -23.39 25.69 4.05
CA ILE A 168 -24.71 25.12 3.82
C ILE A 168 -25.62 25.36 5.03
N ALA A 169 -26.93 25.34 4.81
CA ALA A 169 -27.88 25.36 5.91
C ALA A 169 -27.94 23.96 6.57
N CYS A 170 -27.87 23.93 7.89
CA CYS A 170 -28.07 22.71 8.67
C CYS A 170 -29.47 22.16 8.49
N SER A 171 -29.61 20.87 8.14
CA SER A 171 -30.90 20.22 7.98
C SER A 171 -31.65 20.05 9.30
N GLN A 172 -30.97 20.10 10.43
CA GLN A 172 -31.56 19.87 11.74
C GLN A 172 -32.07 21.16 12.42
N CYS A 173 -31.29 22.25 12.37
CA CYS A 173 -31.63 23.49 13.08
C CYS A 173 -31.73 24.72 12.16
N GLY A 174 -31.37 24.62 10.89
CA GLY A 174 -31.34 25.75 9.96
C GLY A 174 -30.13 26.68 10.13
N GLY A 175 -29.26 26.44 11.09
CA GLY A 175 -28.02 27.21 11.31
C GLY A 175 -26.98 27.02 10.22
N GLU A 176 -25.89 27.80 10.27
CA GLU A 176 -24.79 27.69 9.31
C GLU A 176 -23.92 26.45 9.61
N SER A 177 -23.61 25.67 8.56
CA SER A 177 -22.66 24.56 8.65
C SER A 177 -21.42 24.83 7.80
N ARG A 178 -20.28 24.49 8.35
CA ARG A 178 -18.95 24.64 7.71
C ARG A 178 -18.29 23.30 7.47
N ARG A 179 -17.54 23.21 6.36
CA ARG A 179 -16.75 22.01 6.09
C ARG A 179 -15.64 21.86 7.16
N VAL A 180 -15.42 20.62 7.58
CA VAL A 180 -14.29 20.30 8.48
C VAL A 180 -12.96 20.59 7.76
N PRO A 181 -11.94 21.16 8.44
CA PRO A 181 -10.68 21.51 7.77
C PRO A 181 -9.85 20.30 7.34
N ASP A 182 -10.21 19.11 7.82
CA ASP A 182 -9.46 17.87 7.59
C ASP A 182 -9.52 17.43 6.13
N VAL A 183 -8.47 16.70 5.72
CA VAL A 183 -8.40 16.00 4.44
C VAL A 183 -8.47 14.49 4.64
N GLY A 184 -8.84 13.77 3.59
CA GLY A 184 -8.97 12.32 3.62
C GLY A 184 -7.63 11.60 3.80
N ASN A 185 -7.69 10.45 4.43
CA ASN A 185 -6.57 9.51 4.45
C ASN A 185 -6.26 9.07 3.01
N PRO A 186 -4.98 9.08 2.56
CA PRO A 186 -4.62 8.63 1.20
C PRO A 186 -5.10 7.22 0.84
N TRP A 187 -5.30 6.36 1.82
CA TRP A 187 -5.85 5.02 1.57
C TRP A 187 -7.35 5.03 1.23
N LEU A 188 -8.08 6.10 1.56
CA LEU A 188 -9.44 6.30 1.08
C LEU A 188 -9.45 6.50 -0.45
N ASP A 189 -8.54 7.35 -0.96
CA ASP A 189 -8.35 7.56 -2.40
C ASP A 189 -7.91 6.27 -3.10
N ALA A 190 -6.94 5.57 -2.54
CA ALA A 190 -6.43 4.32 -3.09
C ALA A 190 -7.48 3.20 -3.09
N GLY A 191 -8.35 3.16 -2.07
CA GLY A 191 -9.42 2.17 -1.97
C GLY A 191 -10.55 2.37 -2.97
N ILE A 192 -10.83 3.62 -3.36
CA ILE A 192 -11.93 3.95 -4.29
C ILE A 192 -11.54 3.86 -5.77
N VAL A 193 -10.28 3.56 -6.09
CA VAL A 193 -9.74 3.65 -7.45
C VAL A 193 -10.54 2.84 -8.48
N SER A 194 -10.98 1.64 -8.15
CA SER A 194 -11.78 0.77 -9.03
C SER A 194 -13.16 1.35 -9.37
N PHE A 195 -13.62 2.32 -8.62
CA PHE A 195 -14.91 2.98 -8.79
C PHE A 195 -14.75 4.38 -9.40
N SER A 196 -13.73 5.12 -8.98
CA SER A 196 -13.53 6.50 -9.44
C SER A 196 -12.96 6.59 -10.86
N THR A 197 -12.15 5.60 -11.30
CA THR A 197 -11.47 5.63 -12.60
C THR A 197 -12.21 4.91 -13.73
N LEU A 198 -13.11 3.99 -13.41
CA LEU A 198 -13.80 3.11 -14.35
C LEU A 198 -15.26 3.50 -14.63
N GLN A 199 -15.62 4.76 -14.43
CA GLN A 199 -16.95 5.30 -14.75
C GLN A 199 -18.11 4.66 -13.96
N TYR A 200 -17.87 4.18 -12.74
CA TYR A 200 -18.87 3.50 -11.91
C TYR A 200 -20.21 4.25 -11.78
N ARG A 201 -20.19 5.60 -11.68
CA ARG A 201 -21.39 6.44 -11.56
C ARG A 201 -22.04 6.80 -12.89
N THR A 202 -21.30 6.77 -14.00
CA THR A 202 -21.75 7.31 -15.31
C THR A 202 -21.95 6.23 -16.36
N ASP A 203 -21.26 5.11 -16.30
CA ASP A 203 -21.37 3.96 -17.21
C ASP A 203 -21.11 2.64 -16.48
N ARG A 204 -22.17 2.08 -15.91
CA ARG A 204 -22.11 0.82 -15.15
C ARG A 204 -21.78 -0.39 -16.01
N ASP A 205 -22.11 -0.38 -17.28
CA ASP A 205 -21.85 -1.50 -18.18
C ASP A 205 -20.38 -1.53 -18.59
N TYR A 206 -19.77 -0.37 -18.84
CA TYR A 206 -18.32 -0.26 -18.98
C TYR A 206 -17.59 -0.70 -17.72
N TRP A 207 -18.02 -0.21 -16.55
CA TRP A 207 -17.41 -0.59 -15.27
C TRP A 207 -17.42 -2.11 -15.04
N ARG A 208 -18.53 -2.80 -15.32
CA ARG A 208 -18.65 -4.26 -15.15
C ARG A 208 -17.72 -5.09 -16.05
N GLN A 209 -17.20 -4.53 -17.13
CA GLN A 209 -16.24 -5.20 -17.99
C GLN A 209 -14.85 -5.28 -17.35
N TRP A 210 -14.54 -4.38 -16.40
CA TRP A 210 -13.22 -4.25 -15.79
C TRP A 210 -13.21 -4.57 -14.30
N TYR A 211 -14.36 -4.74 -13.70
CA TYR A 211 -14.49 -5.03 -12.27
C TYR A 211 -15.15 -6.40 -12.04
N PRO A 212 -14.63 -7.23 -11.11
CA PRO A 212 -13.40 -7.04 -10.33
C PRO A 212 -12.14 -7.13 -11.19
N ALA A 213 -11.00 -6.62 -10.69
CA ALA A 213 -9.72 -6.81 -11.36
C ALA A 213 -9.34 -8.31 -11.36
N ASP A 214 -8.79 -8.82 -12.45
CA ASP A 214 -8.37 -10.23 -12.53
C ASP A 214 -7.23 -10.52 -11.55
N TRP A 215 -6.31 -9.56 -11.41
CA TRP A 215 -5.10 -9.73 -10.64
C TRP A 215 -4.57 -8.38 -10.12
N ILE A 216 -4.09 -8.38 -8.86
CA ILE A 216 -3.33 -7.26 -8.29
C ILE A 216 -2.01 -7.77 -7.70
N SER A 217 -1.02 -6.88 -7.61
CA SER A 217 0.27 -7.21 -7.02
C SER A 217 0.83 -6.05 -6.22
N GLU A 218 1.25 -6.34 -5.00
CA GLU A 218 1.98 -5.41 -4.14
C GLU A 218 2.71 -6.17 -3.02
N SER A 219 3.68 -5.51 -2.38
CA SER A 219 4.44 -6.07 -1.27
C SER A 219 3.57 -6.32 -0.04
N PHE A 220 3.51 -7.56 0.45
CA PHE A 220 2.62 -7.91 1.55
C PHE A 220 2.96 -7.33 2.93
N PRO A 221 4.21 -7.02 3.33
CA PRO A 221 4.50 -6.63 4.72
C PRO A 221 3.66 -5.47 5.27
N GLY A 222 3.21 -4.54 4.42
CA GLY A 222 2.38 -3.42 4.86
C GLY A 222 0.97 -3.38 4.30
N GLN A 223 0.69 -4.08 3.21
CA GLN A 223 -0.52 -3.84 2.41
C GLN A 223 -1.79 -4.51 2.95
N PHE A 224 -1.67 -5.51 3.82
CA PHE A 224 -2.81 -6.06 4.55
C PHE A 224 -3.56 -5.02 5.39
N ARG A 225 -2.87 -3.98 5.87
CA ARG A 225 -3.44 -2.87 6.65
C ARG A 225 -3.64 -1.60 5.85
N ASN A 226 -3.22 -1.57 4.59
CA ASN A 226 -3.18 -0.39 3.75
C ASN A 226 -4.02 -0.60 2.48
N TRP A 227 -3.38 -0.93 1.35
CA TRP A 227 -4.05 -0.95 0.06
C TRP A 227 -5.03 -2.12 -0.09
N PHE A 228 -4.66 -3.33 0.31
CA PHE A 228 -5.58 -4.46 0.23
C PHE A 228 -6.81 -4.21 1.09
N TYR A 229 -6.60 -3.79 2.34
CA TYR A 229 -7.67 -3.42 3.25
C TYR A 229 -8.58 -2.32 2.69
N SER A 230 -8.02 -1.24 2.16
CA SER A 230 -8.81 -0.12 1.64
C SER A 230 -9.63 -0.50 0.40
N LEU A 231 -9.08 -1.32 -0.51
CA LEU A 231 -9.81 -1.87 -1.64
C LEU A 231 -10.96 -2.78 -1.18
N LEU A 232 -10.70 -3.68 -0.23
CA LEU A 232 -11.71 -4.58 0.35
C LEU A 232 -12.84 -3.78 1.03
N ALA A 233 -12.49 -2.77 1.83
CA ALA A 233 -13.46 -1.93 2.51
C ALA A 233 -14.39 -1.22 1.53
N MET A 234 -13.83 -0.53 0.53
CA MET A 234 -14.62 0.20 -0.47
C MET A 234 -15.47 -0.73 -1.33
N ALA A 235 -14.92 -1.85 -1.78
CA ALA A 235 -15.65 -2.84 -2.57
C ALA A 235 -16.79 -3.49 -1.78
N THR A 236 -16.57 -3.80 -0.52
CA THR A 236 -17.60 -4.37 0.34
C THR A 236 -18.73 -3.38 0.58
N VAL A 237 -18.42 -2.12 0.87
CA VAL A 237 -19.43 -1.07 1.12
C VAL A 237 -20.28 -0.80 -0.13
N LEU A 238 -19.66 -0.75 -1.31
CA LEU A 238 -20.34 -0.34 -2.53
C LEU A 238 -21.03 -1.49 -3.28
N GLU A 239 -20.41 -2.69 -3.30
CA GLU A 239 -20.86 -3.80 -4.15
C GLU A 239 -20.97 -5.15 -3.43
N LYS A 240 -20.52 -5.28 -2.19
CA LYS A 240 -20.43 -6.56 -1.44
C LYS A 240 -19.76 -7.68 -2.24
N SER A 241 -18.75 -7.34 -3.01
CA SER A 241 -18.01 -8.25 -3.90
C SER A 241 -16.51 -8.01 -3.81
N PRO A 242 -15.66 -9.00 -4.18
CA PRO A 242 -14.22 -8.81 -4.14
C PRO A 242 -13.77 -7.72 -5.14
N PRO A 243 -12.83 -6.85 -4.76
CA PRO A 243 -12.27 -5.84 -5.66
C PRO A 243 -11.32 -6.43 -6.71
N PHE A 244 -10.80 -7.62 -6.46
CA PHE A 244 -9.89 -8.38 -7.32
C PHE A 244 -10.07 -9.89 -7.08
N LEU A 245 -9.79 -10.69 -8.11
CA LEU A 245 -9.92 -12.15 -8.04
C LEU A 245 -8.68 -12.83 -7.49
N THR A 246 -7.49 -12.31 -7.85
CA THR A 246 -6.19 -12.84 -7.39
C THR A 246 -5.35 -11.72 -6.79
N CYS A 247 -4.82 -11.95 -5.60
CA CYS A 247 -3.82 -11.10 -4.96
C CYS A 247 -2.47 -11.82 -4.97
N PHE A 248 -1.55 -11.35 -5.82
CA PHE A 248 -0.16 -11.83 -5.83
C PHE A 248 0.69 -10.87 -5.00
N SER A 249 1.21 -11.37 -3.89
CA SER A 249 1.99 -10.56 -2.95
C SER A 249 3.40 -11.09 -2.81
N TYR A 250 4.34 -10.19 -2.56
CA TYR A 250 5.76 -10.51 -2.44
C TYR A 250 6.38 -9.80 -1.23
N ALA A 251 7.53 -10.34 -0.78
CA ALA A 251 8.30 -9.78 0.32
C ALA A 251 9.15 -8.59 -0.13
N LEU A 252 10.10 -8.16 0.70
CA LEU A 252 10.89 -6.96 0.47
C LEU A 252 12.04 -7.21 -0.51
N LEU A 253 12.41 -6.17 -1.25
CA LEU A 253 13.66 -6.06 -1.97
C LEU A 253 14.72 -5.46 -1.04
N LEU A 254 15.77 -6.22 -0.77
CA LEU A 254 16.87 -5.83 0.09
C LEU A 254 18.17 -5.70 -0.72
N GLY A 255 19.11 -4.91 -0.23
CA GLY A 255 20.48 -4.93 -0.76
C GLY A 255 21.15 -6.28 -0.62
N GLU A 256 22.27 -6.52 -1.33
CA GLU A 256 23.02 -7.79 -1.24
C GLU A 256 23.49 -8.13 0.18
N ASP A 257 23.64 -7.10 1.02
CA ASP A 257 24.01 -7.22 2.43
C ASP A 257 22.83 -7.56 3.36
N GLY A 258 21.64 -7.73 2.81
CA GLY A 258 20.40 -8.03 3.54
C GLY A 258 19.76 -6.85 4.26
N ARG A 259 20.26 -5.62 4.05
CA ARG A 259 19.65 -4.41 4.60
C ARG A 259 18.66 -3.77 3.62
N GLU A 260 17.72 -3.03 4.16
CA GLU A 260 16.83 -2.20 3.34
C GLU A 260 17.62 -1.17 2.52
N MET A 261 17.17 -0.90 1.31
CA MET A 261 17.77 0.12 0.44
C MET A 261 17.11 1.47 0.66
N HIS A 262 17.90 2.45 1.09
CA HIS A 262 17.45 3.83 1.27
C HIS A 262 18.39 4.81 0.56
N LYS A 263 17.82 5.79 -0.16
CA LYS A 263 18.59 6.85 -0.83
C LYS A 263 19.49 7.61 0.15
N SER A 264 19.00 7.88 1.37
CA SER A 264 19.75 8.57 2.41
C SER A 264 20.93 7.77 2.97
N TRP A 265 20.95 6.44 2.79
CA TRP A 265 22.04 5.57 3.23
C TRP A 265 23.07 5.31 2.14
N GLY A 266 22.80 5.78 0.91
CA GLY A 266 23.69 5.61 -0.24
C GLY A 266 23.79 4.15 -0.76
N ASN A 267 22.88 3.27 -0.33
CA ASN A 267 22.83 1.86 -0.75
C ASN A 267 21.68 1.54 -1.71
N SER A 268 20.95 2.56 -2.18
CA SER A 268 19.89 2.42 -3.17
C SER A 268 20.48 2.33 -4.57
N ILE A 269 20.10 1.31 -5.32
CA ILE A 269 20.47 1.17 -6.75
C ILE A 269 19.32 1.77 -7.57
N GLU A 270 19.65 2.72 -8.45
CA GLU A 270 18.68 3.35 -9.33
C GLU A 270 18.35 2.41 -10.50
N PHE A 271 17.07 2.45 -10.96
CA PHE A 271 16.58 1.50 -11.96
C PHE A 271 17.35 1.56 -13.29
N ASN A 272 17.59 2.75 -13.84
CA ASN A 272 18.27 2.87 -15.14
C ASN A 272 19.74 2.42 -15.02
N GLU A 273 20.41 2.73 -13.92
CA GLU A 273 21.75 2.23 -13.63
C GLU A 273 21.76 0.70 -13.57
N ALA A 274 20.82 0.10 -12.87
CA ALA A 274 20.67 -1.36 -12.83
C ALA A 274 20.39 -1.94 -14.21
N ALA A 275 19.49 -1.36 -14.99
CA ALA A 275 19.14 -1.79 -16.33
C ALA A 275 20.33 -1.77 -17.28
N ASP A 276 21.14 -0.71 -17.22
CA ASP A 276 22.33 -0.55 -18.09
C ASP A 276 23.47 -1.50 -17.69
N GLN A 277 23.73 -1.70 -16.41
CA GLN A 277 24.84 -2.50 -15.92
C GLN A 277 24.52 -4.00 -15.80
N MET A 278 23.34 -4.35 -15.28
CA MET A 278 22.92 -5.74 -15.13
C MET A 278 22.28 -6.31 -16.38
N GLY A 279 21.53 -5.50 -17.11
CA GLY A 279 20.63 -5.91 -18.17
C GLY A 279 19.23 -6.28 -17.65
N VAL A 280 18.20 -5.82 -18.34
CA VAL A 280 16.80 -6.00 -17.93
C VAL A 280 16.39 -7.48 -17.86
N ASP A 281 16.87 -8.31 -18.78
CA ASP A 281 16.55 -9.75 -18.78
C ASP A 281 17.17 -10.47 -17.58
N VAL A 282 18.37 -10.07 -17.17
CA VAL A 282 19.00 -10.57 -15.93
C VAL A 282 18.16 -10.18 -14.70
N MET A 283 17.70 -8.93 -14.65
CA MET A 283 16.86 -8.46 -13.55
C MET A 283 15.54 -9.24 -13.49
N ARG A 284 14.84 -9.38 -14.62
CA ARG A 284 13.59 -10.14 -14.71
C ARG A 284 13.76 -11.59 -14.28
N TRP A 285 14.83 -12.24 -14.74
CA TRP A 285 15.13 -13.61 -14.34
C TRP A 285 15.43 -13.72 -12.84
N LEU A 286 16.16 -12.76 -12.28
CA LEU A 286 16.45 -12.70 -10.85
C LEU A 286 15.16 -12.64 -10.03
N TYR A 287 14.19 -11.80 -10.42
CA TYR A 287 12.87 -11.72 -9.78
C TYR A 287 12.09 -13.04 -9.90
N CYS A 288 12.07 -13.66 -11.07
CA CYS A 288 11.34 -14.91 -11.29
C CYS A 288 11.92 -16.08 -10.45
N ARG A 289 13.24 -16.11 -10.21
CA ARG A 289 13.90 -17.15 -9.41
C ARG A 289 13.64 -17.06 -7.90
N GLN A 290 12.93 -16.05 -7.44
CA GLN A 290 12.67 -15.88 -6.02
C GLN A 290 11.25 -16.33 -5.69
N LYS A 291 11.12 -17.09 -4.59
CA LYS A 291 9.81 -17.36 -4.01
C LYS A 291 9.23 -16.05 -3.47
N PRO A 292 7.98 -15.70 -3.82
CA PRO A 292 7.42 -14.41 -3.43
C PRO A 292 7.35 -14.18 -1.92
N GLU A 293 7.26 -15.24 -1.12
CA GLU A 293 7.23 -15.15 0.33
C GLU A 293 8.57 -14.77 0.99
N ASN A 294 9.68 -14.78 0.25
CA ASN A 294 11.02 -14.50 0.77
C ASN A 294 11.54 -13.16 0.25
N ASN A 295 12.31 -12.46 1.08
CA ASN A 295 13.00 -11.26 0.66
C ASN A 295 13.99 -11.54 -0.48
N LEU A 296 13.98 -10.71 -1.51
CA LEU A 296 14.92 -10.78 -2.63
C LEU A 296 16.16 -9.94 -2.33
N LEU A 297 17.33 -10.55 -2.35
CA LEU A 297 18.61 -9.84 -2.30
C LEU A 297 18.98 -9.34 -3.69
N PHE A 298 19.06 -8.03 -3.85
CA PHE A 298 19.27 -7.36 -5.12
C PHE A 298 20.61 -6.62 -5.16
N GLY A 299 21.38 -6.83 -6.22
CA GLY A 299 22.64 -6.15 -6.47
C GLY A 299 23.42 -6.76 -7.62
N PHE A 300 24.56 -6.16 -7.94
CA PHE A 300 25.36 -6.50 -9.13
C PHE A 300 25.95 -7.90 -9.06
N GLY A 301 26.36 -8.37 -7.89
CA GLY A 301 26.90 -9.72 -7.71
C GLY A 301 25.85 -10.80 -7.95
N ARG A 302 24.63 -10.60 -7.44
CA ARG A 302 23.50 -11.52 -7.70
C ARG A 302 23.09 -11.54 -9.17
N ALA A 303 23.10 -10.37 -9.80
CA ALA A 303 22.84 -10.25 -11.25
C ALA A 303 23.88 -11.02 -12.07
N ASP A 304 25.15 -10.90 -11.74
CA ASP A 304 26.23 -11.63 -12.41
C ASP A 304 26.12 -13.14 -12.26
N GLU A 305 25.67 -13.62 -11.11
CA GLU A 305 25.41 -15.04 -10.90
C GLU A 305 24.33 -15.55 -11.87
N VAL A 306 23.20 -14.85 -11.98
CA VAL A 306 22.12 -15.17 -12.91
C VAL A 306 22.61 -15.15 -14.37
N ARG A 307 23.35 -14.10 -14.75
CA ARG A 307 23.92 -13.98 -16.09
C ARG A 307 24.76 -15.18 -16.48
N ARG A 308 25.67 -15.61 -15.59
CA ARG A 308 26.56 -16.75 -15.82
C ARG A 308 25.83 -18.09 -15.85
N GLN A 309 24.83 -18.28 -15.02
CA GLN A 309 24.11 -19.55 -14.91
C GLN A 309 23.09 -19.78 -16.00
N VAL A 310 22.50 -18.73 -16.55
CA VAL A 310 21.35 -18.83 -17.45
C VAL A 310 21.58 -18.15 -18.79
N LEU A 311 21.81 -16.84 -18.81
CA LEU A 311 21.81 -16.08 -20.06
C LEU A 311 23.05 -16.34 -20.90
N LEU A 312 24.23 -16.46 -20.30
CA LEU A 312 25.44 -16.78 -21.03
C LEU A 312 25.41 -18.19 -21.67
N PRO A 313 25.01 -19.27 -20.97
CA PRO A 313 24.81 -20.58 -21.61
C PRO A 313 23.83 -20.54 -22.77
N LEU A 314 22.66 -19.90 -22.60
CA LEU A 314 21.68 -19.76 -23.68
C LEU A 314 22.25 -19.01 -24.88
N TRP A 315 22.95 -17.90 -24.66
CA TRP A 315 23.62 -17.12 -25.68
C TRP A 315 24.72 -17.93 -26.40
N ASN A 316 25.50 -18.71 -25.68
CA ASN A 316 26.55 -19.55 -26.23
C ASN A 316 25.97 -20.65 -27.13
N VAL A 317 24.89 -21.30 -26.74
CA VAL A 317 24.19 -22.30 -27.57
C VAL A 317 23.68 -21.64 -28.86
N TYR A 318 23.02 -20.49 -28.75
CA TYR A 318 22.54 -19.75 -29.91
C TYR A 318 23.69 -19.32 -30.84
N SER A 319 24.75 -18.73 -30.32
CA SER A 319 25.89 -18.26 -31.08
C SER A 319 26.62 -19.40 -31.77
N PHE A 320 26.79 -20.55 -31.10
CA PHE A 320 27.34 -21.74 -31.67
C PHE A 320 26.52 -22.23 -32.87
N PHE A 321 25.23 -22.39 -32.68
CA PHE A 321 24.32 -22.80 -33.73
C PHE A 321 24.38 -21.86 -34.95
N VAL A 322 24.22 -20.56 -34.75
CA VAL A 322 24.22 -19.56 -35.84
C VAL A 322 25.57 -19.53 -36.59
N THR A 323 26.67 -19.64 -35.84
CA THR A 323 28.01 -19.66 -36.46
C THR A 323 28.16 -20.82 -37.42
N TYR A 324 27.83 -22.03 -37.04
CA TYR A 324 27.97 -23.21 -37.88
C TYR A 324 26.90 -23.27 -38.98
N ALA A 325 25.67 -22.88 -38.72
CA ALA A 325 24.63 -22.76 -39.73
C ALA A 325 25.05 -21.80 -40.88
N ASN A 326 25.71 -20.68 -40.54
CA ASN A 326 26.23 -19.75 -41.53
C ASN A 326 27.41 -20.33 -42.33
N ILE A 327 28.32 -21.06 -41.66
CA ILE A 327 29.46 -21.72 -42.36
C ILE A 327 28.93 -22.75 -43.35
N ASP A 328 27.98 -23.57 -42.92
CA ASP A 328 27.40 -24.65 -43.74
C ASP A 328 26.34 -24.13 -44.73
N LYS A 329 26.01 -22.82 -44.67
CA LYS A 329 24.92 -22.19 -45.46
C LYS A 329 23.59 -22.91 -45.28
N TRP A 330 23.39 -23.47 -44.08
CA TRP A 330 22.16 -24.17 -43.74
C TRP A 330 20.99 -23.19 -43.61
N LEU A 331 19.86 -23.56 -44.16
CA LEU A 331 18.59 -22.85 -44.03
C LEU A 331 17.51 -23.86 -43.63
N PRO A 332 16.55 -23.47 -42.77
CA PRO A 332 15.44 -24.33 -42.41
C PRO A 332 14.54 -24.54 -43.66
N ASP A 333 14.42 -25.77 -44.11
CA ASP A 333 13.59 -26.14 -45.28
C ASP A 333 12.28 -26.85 -44.87
N GLY A 334 12.04 -26.98 -43.57
CA GLY A 334 10.88 -27.66 -43.00
C GLY A 334 10.97 -29.19 -43.04
N THR A 335 12.06 -29.74 -43.49
CA THR A 335 12.26 -31.20 -43.46
C THR A 335 12.66 -31.67 -42.07
N VAL A 336 12.02 -32.73 -41.57
CA VAL A 336 12.44 -33.41 -40.35
C VAL A 336 13.14 -34.69 -40.72
N SER A 337 14.39 -34.88 -40.28
CA SER A 337 15.13 -36.11 -40.51
C SER A 337 14.39 -37.31 -39.89
N GLU A 338 14.12 -38.35 -40.73
CA GLU A 338 13.54 -39.59 -40.23
C GLU A 338 14.50 -40.40 -39.34
N ALA A 339 15.79 -40.11 -39.40
CA ALA A 339 16.87 -40.83 -38.72
C ALA A 339 17.38 -40.08 -37.47
N LEU A 340 16.47 -39.71 -36.53
CA LEU A 340 16.86 -39.11 -35.28
C LEU A 340 17.59 -40.10 -34.36
N SER A 341 18.76 -39.70 -33.87
CA SER A 341 19.48 -40.46 -32.85
C SER A 341 18.70 -40.55 -31.54
N LEU A 342 19.12 -41.42 -30.65
CA LEU A 342 18.54 -41.50 -29.32
C LEU A 342 18.64 -40.15 -28.56
N LEU A 343 19.76 -39.44 -28.72
CA LEU A 343 20.02 -38.17 -28.08
C LEU A 343 19.11 -37.06 -28.65
N ASP A 344 18.90 -37.03 -29.95
CA ASP A 344 18.00 -36.08 -30.61
C ASP A 344 16.57 -36.25 -30.11
N ARG A 345 16.08 -37.49 -30.06
CA ARG A 345 14.76 -37.82 -29.52
C ARG A 345 14.61 -37.43 -28.03
N TRP A 346 15.68 -37.68 -27.27
CA TRP A 346 15.70 -37.32 -25.86
C TRP A 346 15.61 -35.81 -25.64
N VAL A 347 16.42 -35.00 -26.35
CA VAL A 347 16.43 -33.54 -26.17
C VAL A 347 15.10 -32.90 -26.61
N LEU A 348 14.51 -33.39 -27.74
CA LEU A 348 13.19 -32.93 -28.18
C LEU A 348 12.09 -33.29 -27.19
N ALA A 349 12.08 -34.52 -26.68
CA ALA A 349 11.12 -34.92 -25.63
C ALA A 349 11.29 -34.08 -24.35
N ARG A 350 12.55 -33.82 -23.95
CA ARG A 350 12.83 -32.97 -22.79
C ARG A 350 12.43 -31.53 -23.03
N LEU A 351 12.63 -30.97 -24.19
CA LEU A 351 12.17 -29.62 -24.53
C LEU A 351 10.65 -29.49 -24.42
N ASN A 352 9.91 -30.46 -25.00
CA ASN A 352 8.44 -30.44 -24.86
C ASN A 352 7.98 -30.51 -23.40
N GLN A 353 8.60 -31.37 -22.59
CA GLN A 353 8.30 -31.43 -21.15
C GLN A 353 8.57 -30.11 -20.45
N VAL A 354 9.66 -29.41 -20.79
CA VAL A 354 9.99 -28.11 -20.21
C VAL A 354 8.96 -27.06 -20.63
N VAL A 355 8.57 -27.05 -21.91
CA VAL A 355 7.53 -26.12 -22.42
C VAL A 355 6.23 -26.32 -21.65
N ASP A 356 5.75 -27.56 -21.53
CA ASP A 356 4.52 -27.87 -20.80
C ASP A 356 4.62 -27.44 -19.32
N GLN A 357 5.70 -27.82 -18.64
CA GLN A 357 5.93 -27.47 -17.24
C GLN A 357 5.98 -25.95 -17.01
N VAL A 358 6.71 -25.21 -17.84
CA VAL A 358 6.82 -23.75 -17.75
C VAL A 358 5.44 -23.09 -17.98
N THR A 359 4.70 -23.58 -19.00
CA THR A 359 3.37 -23.08 -19.31
C THR A 359 2.43 -23.26 -18.10
N ASP A 360 2.33 -24.49 -17.59
CA ASP A 360 1.48 -24.79 -16.43
C ASP A 360 1.83 -23.95 -15.21
N ARG A 361 3.13 -23.76 -14.93
CA ARG A 361 3.58 -22.96 -13.80
C ARG A 361 3.26 -21.47 -13.96
N LEU A 362 3.43 -20.91 -15.15
CA LEU A 362 3.12 -19.51 -15.41
C LEU A 362 1.61 -19.24 -15.37
N GLU A 363 0.77 -20.17 -15.86
CA GLU A 363 -0.69 -20.08 -15.71
C GLU A 363 -1.13 -20.05 -14.26
N GLU A 364 -0.35 -20.67 -13.36
CA GLU A 364 -0.57 -20.66 -11.93
C GLU A 364 0.10 -19.49 -11.19
N TYR A 365 0.73 -18.56 -11.90
CA TYR A 365 1.55 -17.46 -11.36
C TYR A 365 2.78 -17.95 -10.56
N ASP A 366 3.25 -19.18 -10.80
CA ASP A 366 4.44 -19.76 -10.15
C ASP A 366 5.69 -19.53 -11.01
N ALA A 367 6.15 -18.28 -11.07
CA ALA A 367 7.37 -17.94 -11.82
C ALA A 367 8.61 -18.64 -11.25
N TYR A 368 8.68 -18.88 -9.93
CA TYR A 368 9.76 -19.62 -9.31
C TYR A 368 9.81 -21.09 -9.77
N GLY A 369 8.67 -21.74 -9.84
CA GLY A 369 8.60 -23.13 -10.35
C GLY A 369 8.84 -23.24 -11.86
N ALA A 370 8.69 -22.16 -12.61
CA ALA A 370 8.93 -22.09 -14.05
C ALA A 370 10.42 -21.84 -14.42
N THR A 371 11.25 -21.33 -13.49
CA THR A 371 12.67 -21.01 -13.70
C THR A 371 13.59 -22.05 -13.08
#